data_0348611c165ee50b7d2aac03bc14e771
#
_entry.id   0348611c165ee50b7d2aac03bc14e771
#
_cell.length_a   1.000
_cell.length_b   1.000
_cell.length_c   1.000
_cell.angle_alpha   90.00
_cell.angle_beta   90.00
_cell.angle_gamma   90.00
#
_symmetry.space_group_name_H-M   'P 1'
#
loop_
_entity.id
_entity.type
_entity.pdbx_description
1 polymer ?
#
loop_
_entity_poly.entity_id
_entity_poly.type
_entity_poly.pdbx_seq_one_letter_code
_entity_poly.pdbx_strand_id
1 'polypeptide(L)'
;MHIVLYKPDIPQNTAAIIRLGACLNLSIHLIEPCSFNLNDSRFKRVVMDYEGMCEIIRHNNFEIFLKKYHKSRIVLMTTKGKKIYHRFKFRKNDMLLFGRESAGVPKELHKILKNKIKIPMNKKTRSLNVAMSVAIVVSEALRPVSYTHLTLPTSVPV
;
A
#
# COMPACT_ATOMS: atom_id res chain seq x y z
N MET A 1 -4.07 -9.49 -3.97
CA MET A 1 -3.53 -8.11 -4.09
C MET A 1 -2.73 -7.80 -2.85
N HIS A 2 -1.64 -7.07 -3.00
CA HIS A 2 -0.70 -6.79 -1.91
C HIS A 2 -0.45 -5.28 -1.81
N ILE A 3 -0.31 -4.76 -0.61
CA ILE A 3 0.12 -3.39 -0.35
C ILE A 3 1.60 -3.42 0.01
N VAL A 4 2.41 -2.60 -0.65
CA VAL A 4 3.86 -2.54 -0.44
C VAL A 4 4.23 -1.13 0.00
N LEU A 5 4.82 -0.99 1.17
CA LEU A 5 5.26 0.29 1.72
C LEU A 5 6.79 0.39 1.62
N TYR A 6 7.26 1.36 0.85
CA TYR A 6 8.69 1.62 0.67
C TYR A 6 9.23 2.51 1.78
N LYS A 7 10.00 1.93 2.70
CA LYS A 7 10.70 2.64 3.78
C LYS A 7 9.80 3.68 4.48
N PRO A 8 8.65 3.29 5.05
CA PRO A 8 7.69 4.24 5.61
C PRO A 8 8.32 5.07 6.74
N ASP A 9 7.92 6.35 6.84
CA ASP A 9 8.46 7.31 7.80
C ASP A 9 7.58 7.47 9.04
N ILE A 10 6.27 7.35 8.88
CA ILE A 10 5.28 7.72 9.90
C ILE A 10 4.58 6.45 10.41
N PRO A 11 4.81 6.06 11.68
CA PRO A 11 4.25 4.83 12.23
C PRO A 11 2.71 4.83 12.26
N GLN A 12 2.07 5.98 12.48
CA GLN A 12 0.61 6.12 12.48
C GLN A 12 0.00 5.78 11.12
N ASN A 13 0.64 6.20 10.02
CA ASN A 13 0.19 5.85 8.67
C ASN A 13 0.34 4.36 8.41
N THR A 14 1.47 3.79 8.80
CA THR A 14 1.72 2.35 8.65
C THR A 14 0.70 1.53 9.44
N ALA A 15 0.41 1.95 10.67
CA ALA A 15 -0.61 1.30 11.52
C ALA A 15 -2.01 1.37 10.89
N ALA A 16 -2.40 2.53 10.36
CA ALA A 16 -3.68 2.70 9.66
C ALA A 16 -3.78 1.80 8.40
N ILE A 17 -2.67 1.65 7.66
CA ILE A 17 -2.60 0.79 6.48
C ILE A 17 -2.69 -0.69 6.87
N ILE A 18 -2.04 -1.11 7.95
CA ILE A 18 -2.15 -2.48 8.48
C ILE A 18 -3.60 -2.78 8.85
N ARG A 19 -4.26 -1.86 9.56
CA ARG A 19 -5.68 -1.99 9.89
C ARG A 19 -6.54 -2.14 8.61
N LEU A 20 -6.30 -1.31 7.61
CA LEU A 20 -7.00 -1.40 6.33
C LEU A 20 -6.77 -2.77 5.67
N GLY A 21 -5.52 -3.25 5.65
CA GLY A 21 -5.16 -4.57 5.12
C GLY A 21 -5.90 -5.70 5.83
N ALA A 22 -5.97 -5.65 7.16
CA ALA A 22 -6.74 -6.61 7.96
C ALA A 22 -8.23 -6.59 7.61
N CYS A 23 -8.84 -5.40 7.53
CA CYS A 23 -10.26 -5.25 7.18
C CYS A 23 -10.60 -5.75 5.77
N LEU A 24 -9.65 -5.68 4.84
CA LEU A 24 -9.86 -6.04 3.43
C LEU A 24 -9.18 -7.36 3.03
N ASN A 25 -8.62 -8.09 3.99
CA ASN A 25 -7.87 -9.34 3.78
C ASN A 25 -6.76 -9.21 2.73
N LEU A 26 -5.90 -8.21 2.89
CA LEU A 26 -4.77 -7.91 2.01
C LEU A 26 -3.44 -8.11 2.76
N SER A 27 -2.45 -8.69 2.09
CA SER A 27 -1.09 -8.80 2.63
C SER A 27 -0.37 -7.45 2.57
N ILE A 28 0.39 -7.14 3.62
CA ILE A 28 1.18 -5.92 3.74
C ILE A 28 2.67 -6.28 3.67
N HIS A 29 3.39 -5.63 2.77
CA HIS A 29 4.83 -5.75 2.66
C HIS A 29 5.49 -4.46 3.16
N LEU A 30 6.39 -4.57 4.13
CA LEU A 30 7.18 -3.47 4.65
C LEU A 30 8.63 -3.59 4.13
N ILE A 31 9.07 -2.62 3.37
CA ILE A 31 10.46 -2.54 2.90
C ILE A 31 11.26 -1.66 3.85
N GLU A 32 12.23 -2.25 4.50
CA GLU A 32 13.10 -1.58 5.47
C GLU A 32 14.28 -0.88 4.79
N PRO A 33 14.98 0.04 5.50
CA PRO A 33 14.67 0.47 6.86
C PRO A 33 13.47 1.42 6.94
N CYS A 34 12.65 1.25 7.98
CA CYS A 34 11.66 2.24 8.36
C CYS A 34 12.30 3.34 9.20
N SER A 35 11.76 4.56 9.18
CA SER A 35 12.26 5.67 10.01
C SER A 35 11.82 5.57 11.49
N PHE A 36 11.07 4.54 11.84
CA PHE A 36 10.63 4.25 13.20
C PHE A 36 10.94 2.80 13.57
N ASN A 37 10.96 2.54 14.88
CA ASN A 37 11.22 1.20 15.37
C ASN A 37 9.96 0.32 15.29
N LEU A 38 9.97 -0.69 14.44
CA LEU A 38 8.90 -1.69 14.33
C LEU A 38 8.70 -2.52 15.61
N ASN A 39 9.69 -2.51 16.51
CA ASN A 39 9.61 -3.16 17.82
C ASN A 39 9.11 -2.23 18.94
N ASP A 40 8.82 -0.96 18.64
CA ASP A 40 8.22 -0.03 19.59
C ASP A 40 6.91 -0.59 20.14
N SER A 41 6.72 -0.48 21.45
CA SER A 41 5.55 -1.05 22.14
C SER A 41 4.22 -0.45 21.66
N ARG A 42 4.23 0.83 21.27
CA ARG A 42 3.03 1.51 20.74
C ARG A 42 2.66 0.99 19.38
N PHE A 43 3.66 0.81 18.51
CA PHE A 43 3.46 0.24 17.18
C PHE A 43 3.01 -1.22 17.28
N LYS A 44 3.69 -2.02 18.13
CA LYS A 44 3.30 -3.42 18.38
C LYS A 44 1.86 -3.54 18.87
N ARG A 45 1.42 -2.68 19.79
CA ARG A 45 0.04 -2.72 20.29
C ARG A 45 -0.98 -2.59 19.14
N VAL A 46 -0.79 -1.62 18.24
CA VAL A 46 -1.70 -1.44 17.10
C VAL A 46 -1.65 -2.62 16.14
N VAL A 47 -0.46 -3.19 15.93
CA VAL A 47 -0.29 -4.37 15.05
C VAL A 47 -0.88 -5.62 15.69
N MET A 48 -0.71 -5.81 17.01
CA MET A 48 -1.24 -6.97 17.74
C MET A 48 -2.76 -7.08 17.69
N ASP A 49 -3.47 -5.95 17.69
CA ASP A 49 -4.93 -5.94 17.56
C ASP A 49 -5.40 -6.56 16.21
N TYR A 50 -4.50 -6.63 15.23
CA TYR A 50 -4.76 -7.17 13.89
C TYR A 50 -3.86 -8.36 13.54
N GLU A 51 -3.09 -8.87 14.52
CA GLU A 51 -2.24 -10.05 14.33
C GLU A 51 -3.09 -11.27 13.97
N GLY A 52 -2.71 -11.98 12.91
CA GLY A 52 -3.51 -13.08 12.37
C GLY A 52 -4.66 -12.67 11.45
N MET A 53 -5.02 -11.38 11.36
CA MET A 53 -6.06 -10.88 10.45
C MET A 53 -5.53 -10.45 9.09
N CYS A 54 -4.25 -10.12 8.99
CA CYS A 54 -3.55 -9.93 7.71
C CYS A 54 -2.10 -10.38 7.81
N GLU A 55 -1.55 -10.78 6.69
CA GLU A 55 -0.15 -11.17 6.59
C GLU A 55 0.73 -9.92 6.49
N ILE A 56 1.70 -9.77 7.40
CA ILE A 56 2.68 -8.68 7.39
C ILE A 56 4.05 -9.29 7.09
N ILE A 57 4.62 -8.94 5.93
CA ILE A 57 5.89 -9.47 5.44
C ILE A 57 6.92 -8.35 5.43
N ARG A 58 8.03 -8.55 6.14
CA ARG A 58 9.15 -7.60 6.20
C ARG A 58 10.22 -7.98 5.20
N HIS A 59 10.81 -6.99 4.56
CA HIS A 59 11.92 -7.14 3.63
C HIS A 59 13.06 -6.21 4.04
N ASN A 60 14.25 -6.75 4.23
CA ASN A 60 15.43 -5.98 4.67
C ASN A 60 15.81 -4.85 3.70
N ASN A 61 15.48 -4.99 2.43
CA ASN A 61 15.65 -3.94 1.42
C ASN A 61 14.79 -4.22 0.18
N PHE A 62 14.73 -3.22 -0.71
CA PHE A 62 13.95 -3.31 -1.94
C PHE A 62 14.50 -4.31 -2.95
N GLU A 63 15.80 -4.54 -2.98
CA GLU A 63 16.44 -5.49 -3.90
C GLU A 63 16.04 -6.93 -3.59
N ILE A 64 16.02 -7.30 -2.30
CA ILE A 64 15.53 -8.59 -1.83
C ILE A 64 14.06 -8.78 -2.20
N PHE A 65 13.26 -7.73 -2.00
CA PHE A 65 11.85 -7.73 -2.40
C PHE A 65 11.70 -7.96 -3.92
N LEU A 66 12.43 -7.23 -4.76
CA LEU A 66 12.37 -7.39 -6.22
C LEU A 66 12.79 -8.79 -6.67
N LYS A 67 13.84 -9.36 -6.08
CA LYS A 67 14.28 -10.73 -6.39
C LYS A 67 13.19 -11.75 -6.07
N LYS A 68 12.57 -11.63 -4.89
CA LYS A 68 11.51 -12.54 -4.45
C LYS A 68 10.25 -12.44 -5.33
N TYR A 69 9.88 -11.23 -5.73
CA TYR A 69 8.66 -10.97 -6.50
C TYR A 69 8.91 -10.56 -7.95
N HIS A 70 9.99 -11.05 -8.55
CA HIS A 70 10.40 -10.71 -9.92
C HIS A 70 9.33 -11.03 -10.99
N LYS A 71 8.45 -12.00 -10.74
CA LYS A 71 7.33 -12.38 -11.62
C LYS A 71 6.06 -11.59 -11.34
N SER A 72 6.00 -10.82 -10.26
CA SER A 72 4.82 -10.07 -9.86
C SER A 72 4.75 -8.74 -10.59
N ARG A 73 3.53 -8.29 -10.86
CA ARG A 73 3.31 -6.95 -11.43
C ARG A 73 3.30 -5.91 -10.30
N ILE A 74 4.35 -5.09 -10.26
CA ILE A 74 4.47 -3.97 -9.32
C ILE A 74 3.87 -2.72 -9.96
N VAL A 75 2.97 -2.05 -9.24
CA VAL A 75 2.30 -0.82 -9.66
C VAL A 75 2.68 0.28 -8.68
N LEU A 76 3.48 1.24 -9.15
CA LEU A 76 3.94 2.37 -8.33
C LEU A 76 2.90 3.49 -8.30
N MET A 77 2.49 3.86 -7.10
CA MET A 77 1.71 5.06 -6.84
C MET A 77 2.64 6.26 -6.73
N THR A 78 2.50 7.22 -7.62
CA THR A 78 3.37 8.40 -7.66
C THR A 78 2.66 9.60 -8.28
N THR A 79 2.91 10.79 -7.77
CA THR A 79 2.40 12.04 -8.37
C THR A 79 2.90 12.27 -9.80
N LYS A 80 4.01 11.60 -10.18
CA LYS A 80 4.62 11.63 -11.53
C LYS A 80 4.04 10.56 -12.48
N GLY A 81 3.02 9.81 -12.06
CA GLY A 81 2.38 8.80 -12.89
C GLY A 81 1.67 9.42 -14.11
N LYS A 82 1.77 8.78 -15.25
CA LYS A 82 1.06 9.22 -16.47
C LYS A 82 -0.41 8.78 -16.48
N LYS A 83 -0.69 7.57 -15.99
CA LYS A 83 -2.04 7.01 -15.94
C LYS A 83 -2.74 7.39 -14.63
N ILE A 84 -4.02 7.74 -14.75
CA ILE A 84 -4.88 7.96 -13.58
C ILE A 84 -5.34 6.62 -13.03
N TYR A 85 -5.38 6.47 -11.70
CA TYR A 85 -5.65 5.21 -11.01
C TYR A 85 -6.98 4.56 -11.42
N HIS A 86 -8.06 5.31 -11.57
CA HIS A 86 -9.37 4.77 -11.94
C HIS A 86 -9.48 4.34 -13.42
N ARG A 87 -8.49 4.66 -14.25
CA ARG A 87 -8.37 4.16 -15.63
C ARG A 87 -7.35 3.03 -15.79
N PHE A 88 -6.77 2.59 -14.67
CA PHE A 88 -5.82 1.49 -14.67
C PHE A 88 -6.55 0.16 -14.46
N LYS A 89 -6.23 -0.84 -15.27
CA LYS A 89 -6.79 -2.19 -15.12
C LYS A 89 -5.99 -2.96 -14.08
N PHE A 90 -6.45 -2.96 -12.84
CA PHE A 90 -5.88 -3.74 -11.74
C PHE A 90 -6.09 -5.24 -11.94
N ARG A 91 -5.21 -6.04 -11.33
CA ARG A 91 -5.26 -7.50 -11.32
C ARG A 91 -5.22 -8.02 -9.88
N LYS A 92 -5.80 -9.17 -9.64
CA LYS A 92 -5.89 -9.79 -8.30
C LYS A 92 -4.56 -9.89 -7.57
N ASN A 93 -3.45 -10.12 -8.28
CA ASN A 93 -2.13 -10.32 -7.69
C ASN A 93 -1.19 -9.12 -7.86
N ASP A 94 -1.73 -7.92 -8.12
CA ASP A 94 -0.91 -6.72 -8.18
C ASP A 94 -0.28 -6.40 -6.83
N MET A 95 0.95 -5.92 -6.90
CA MET A 95 1.68 -5.37 -5.76
C MET A 95 1.66 -3.83 -5.86
N LEU A 96 0.83 -3.20 -5.04
CA LEU A 96 0.63 -1.75 -5.04
C LEU A 96 1.71 -1.09 -4.19
N LEU A 97 2.71 -0.48 -4.81
CA LEU A 97 3.85 0.14 -4.15
C LEU A 97 3.60 1.62 -3.86
N PHE A 98 3.71 1.98 -2.59
CA PHE A 98 3.60 3.36 -2.10
C PHE A 98 4.96 3.81 -1.55
N GLY A 99 5.37 5.01 -1.92
CA GLY A 99 6.61 5.62 -1.45
C GLY A 99 6.51 6.12 -0.02
N ARG A 100 7.67 6.44 0.56
CA ARG A 100 7.76 7.07 1.89
C ARG A 100 7.15 8.47 1.87
N GLU A 101 6.67 8.91 3.02
CA GLU A 101 5.93 10.17 3.16
C GLU A 101 6.78 11.38 2.83
N SER A 102 8.04 11.38 3.25
CA SER A 102 8.97 12.52 3.09
C SER A 102 9.49 12.71 1.68
N ALA A 103 9.69 11.62 0.90
CA ALA A 103 10.44 11.68 -0.36
C ALA A 103 9.88 10.80 -1.49
N GLY A 104 8.82 10.02 -1.23
CA GLY A 104 8.33 9.03 -2.20
C GLY A 104 9.32 7.89 -2.41
N VAL A 105 9.57 7.50 -3.66
CA VAL A 105 10.58 6.52 -4.04
C VAL A 105 11.73 7.18 -4.80
N PRO A 106 12.96 6.63 -4.72
CA PRO A 106 14.12 7.14 -5.48
C PRO A 106 13.89 7.19 -6.99
N LYS A 107 14.62 8.07 -7.67
CA LYS A 107 14.52 8.22 -9.14
C LYS A 107 14.85 6.93 -9.89
N GLU A 108 15.75 6.13 -9.37
CA GLU A 108 16.14 4.82 -9.90
C GLU A 108 14.96 3.88 -9.96
N LEU A 109 14.12 3.84 -8.92
CA LEU A 109 12.92 3.02 -8.89
C LEU A 109 11.87 3.51 -9.91
N HIS A 110 11.77 4.82 -10.10
CA HIS A 110 10.93 5.37 -11.16
C HIS A 110 11.36 4.93 -12.56
N LYS A 111 12.67 4.70 -12.79
CA LYS A 111 13.18 4.23 -14.09
C LYS A 111 12.88 2.76 -14.34
N ILE A 112 13.05 1.91 -13.34
CA ILE A 112 12.90 0.46 -13.50
C ILE A 112 11.44 -0.02 -13.44
N LEU A 113 10.56 0.67 -12.70
CA LEU A 113 9.17 0.30 -12.55
C LEU A 113 8.34 0.79 -13.75
N LYS A 114 7.75 -0.15 -14.46
CA LYS A 114 7.00 0.12 -15.71
C LYS A 114 5.61 0.71 -15.45
N ASN A 115 4.90 0.18 -14.45
CA ASN A 115 3.53 0.60 -14.15
C ASN A 115 3.55 1.72 -13.10
N LYS A 116 3.19 2.92 -13.53
CA LYS A 116 3.13 4.12 -12.68
C LYS A 116 1.79 4.79 -12.83
N ILE A 117 1.08 4.96 -11.74
CA ILE A 117 -0.24 5.56 -11.70
C ILE A 117 -0.30 6.68 -10.68
N LYS A 118 -1.25 7.58 -10.84
CA LYS A 118 -1.45 8.72 -9.95
C LYS A 118 -2.91 8.89 -9.55
N ILE A 119 -3.10 9.49 -8.39
CA ILE A 119 -4.38 10.07 -7.98
C ILE A 119 -4.40 11.51 -8.51
N PRO A 120 -5.43 11.93 -9.27
CA PRO A 120 -5.57 13.33 -9.66
C PRO A 120 -5.72 14.22 -8.42
N MET A 121 -4.96 15.29 -8.36
CA MET A 121 -4.99 16.24 -7.24
C MET A 121 -5.05 17.67 -7.76
N ASN A 122 -5.48 18.59 -6.89
CA ASN A 122 -5.39 20.01 -7.16
C ASN A 122 -3.91 20.40 -7.39
N LYS A 123 -3.65 21.20 -8.41
CA LYS A 123 -2.28 21.65 -8.78
C LYS A 123 -1.56 22.43 -7.66
N LYS A 124 -2.32 23.01 -6.73
CA LYS A 124 -1.75 23.76 -5.58
C LYS A 124 -1.33 22.87 -4.42
N THR A 125 -1.69 21.59 -4.42
CA THR A 125 -1.32 20.63 -3.37
C THR A 125 -0.08 19.83 -3.75
N ARG A 126 0.72 19.43 -2.74
CA ARG A 126 1.95 18.64 -2.97
C ARG A 126 1.68 17.15 -3.09
N SER A 127 1.00 16.59 -2.11
CA SER A 127 0.71 15.17 -2.00
C SER A 127 -0.47 14.92 -1.06
N LEU A 128 -1.05 13.73 -1.17
CA LEU A 128 -1.98 13.18 -0.18
C LEU A 128 -1.19 12.43 0.91
N ASN A 129 -1.80 12.32 2.08
CA ASN A 129 -1.35 11.40 3.10
C ASN A 129 -1.28 9.97 2.52
N VAL A 130 -0.24 9.21 2.85
CA VAL A 130 -0.02 7.88 2.25
C VAL A 130 -1.12 6.89 2.61
N ALA A 131 -1.62 6.90 3.84
CA ALA A 131 -2.70 5.99 4.24
C ALA A 131 -4.01 6.30 3.48
N MET A 132 -4.31 7.58 3.25
CA MET A 132 -5.43 8.00 2.41
C MET A 132 -5.23 7.58 0.96
N SER A 133 -4.03 7.72 0.42
CA SER A 133 -3.70 7.27 -0.93
C SER A 133 -3.89 5.76 -1.08
N VAL A 134 -3.46 4.98 -0.10
CA VAL A 134 -3.66 3.53 -0.06
C VAL A 134 -5.15 3.20 -0.07
N ALA A 135 -5.94 3.83 0.80
CA ALA A 135 -7.38 3.56 0.89
C ALA A 135 -8.11 3.86 -0.44
N ILE A 136 -7.81 5.01 -1.08
CA ILE A 136 -8.41 5.41 -2.37
C ILE A 136 -8.07 4.39 -3.46
N VAL A 137 -6.80 4.02 -3.59
CA VAL A 137 -6.34 3.14 -4.67
C VAL A 137 -6.79 1.70 -4.45
N VAL A 138 -6.72 1.21 -3.23
CA VAL A 138 -7.16 -0.15 -2.87
C VAL A 138 -8.65 -0.31 -3.10
N SER A 139 -9.47 0.67 -2.71
CA SER A 139 -10.92 0.66 -2.96
C SER A 139 -11.23 0.50 -4.46
N GLU A 140 -10.58 1.27 -5.31
CA GLU A 140 -10.75 1.15 -6.78
C GLU A 140 -10.21 -0.18 -7.31
N ALA A 141 -9.06 -0.62 -6.81
CA ALA A 141 -8.42 -1.84 -7.27
C ALA A 141 -9.23 -3.11 -6.92
N LEU A 142 -9.95 -3.10 -5.81
CA LEU A 142 -10.84 -4.18 -5.40
C LEU A 142 -12.20 -4.15 -6.09
N ARG A 143 -12.63 -3.02 -6.62
CA ARG A 143 -13.95 -2.85 -7.26
C ARG A 143 -14.26 -3.91 -8.33
N PRO A 144 -13.35 -4.28 -9.25
CA PRO A 144 -13.62 -5.32 -10.24
C PRO A 144 -13.57 -6.75 -9.67
N VAL A 145 -12.96 -6.94 -8.48
CA VAL A 145 -12.61 -8.28 -7.95
C VAL A 145 -13.54 -8.72 -6.82
N SER A 146 -14.18 -7.77 -6.11
CA SER A 146 -14.73 -8.05 -4.79
C SER A 146 -16.23 -8.28 -4.72
N TYR A 147 -16.98 -7.97 -5.75
CA TYR A 147 -18.45 -8.14 -5.67
C TYR A 147 -18.93 -9.59 -5.74
N THR A 148 -18.03 -10.56 -5.95
CA THR A 148 -18.37 -11.99 -5.91
C THR A 148 -18.04 -12.69 -4.60
N HIS A 149 -17.30 -12.07 -3.65
CA HIS A 149 -16.81 -12.76 -2.44
C HIS A 149 -16.91 -11.99 -1.12
N LEU A 150 -17.29 -10.72 -1.13
CA LEU A 150 -17.62 -9.99 0.08
C LEU A 150 -19.15 -9.96 0.25
N THR A 151 -19.70 -10.94 0.94
CA THR A 151 -20.95 -10.72 1.64
C THR A 151 -20.70 -9.67 2.70
N LEU A 152 -21.01 -8.42 2.40
CA LEU A 152 -21.12 -7.40 3.44
C LEU A 152 -22.11 -7.90 4.46
N PRO A 153 -21.81 -7.89 5.78
CA PRO A 153 -22.80 -8.14 6.78
C PRO A 153 -23.93 -7.13 6.57
N THR A 154 -25.13 -7.63 6.34
CA THR A 154 -26.36 -6.87 6.04
C THR A 154 -26.91 -6.10 7.25
N SER A 155 -26.11 -5.88 8.29
CA SER A 155 -26.49 -5.10 9.45
C SER A 155 -25.32 -4.29 9.97
N VAL A 156 -25.22 -3.05 9.49
CA VAL A 156 -24.63 -1.99 10.28
C VAL A 156 -25.78 -1.41 11.11
N PRO A 157 -25.81 -1.55 12.44
CA PRO A 157 -26.75 -0.77 13.25
C PRO A 157 -26.38 0.70 13.09
N VAL A 158 -27.34 1.52 12.74
CA VAL A 158 -27.28 2.98 12.73
C VAL A 158 -27.18 3.46 14.17
#